data_17deaf8b28a4ab4281fb1e4d77267cd7
#
_entry.id   17deaf8b28a4ab4281fb1e4d77267cd7
#
_cell.length_a   1.000
_cell.length_b   1.000
_cell.length_c   1.000
_cell.angle_alpha   90.00
_cell.angle_beta   90.00
_cell.angle_gamma   90.00
#
_symmetry.space_group_name_H-M   'P 1'
#
loop_
_entity.id
_entity.type
_entity.pdbx_description
1 polymer ?
#
loop_
_entity_poly.entity_id
_entity_poly.type
_entity_poly.pdbx_seq_one_letter_code
_entity_poly.pdbx_strand_id
1 'polypeptide(L)'
;MPHPRHGLDAAFQTPLRLSLMAALGREEIDFGALREALETSDSQLSKAITALEHAGYVAVRKGHLGSRPRTWVAATLRGRKALERHLAALAEISRGYLDS
;
A
#
# COMPACT_ATOMS: atom_id res chain seq x y z
N MET A 1 0.94 -27.79 9.33
CA MET A 1 1.14 -26.33 9.23
C MET A 1 0.33 -25.77 8.09
N PRO A 2 -0.36 -24.64 8.25
CA PRO A 2 -1.03 -24.02 7.13
C PRO A 2 -0.02 -23.61 6.05
N HIS A 3 -0.47 -23.62 4.80
CA HIS A 3 0.39 -23.17 3.70
C HIS A 3 0.65 -21.66 3.81
N PRO A 4 1.86 -21.18 3.49
CA PRO A 4 2.20 -19.76 3.57
C PRO A 4 1.26 -18.82 2.82
N ARG A 5 0.58 -19.30 1.76
CA ARG A 5 -0.37 -18.46 1.00
C ARG A 5 -1.50 -17.88 1.87
N HIS A 6 -1.80 -18.51 3.00
CA HIS A 6 -2.84 -18.02 3.92
C HIS A 6 -2.44 -16.74 4.65
N GLY A 7 -1.15 -16.40 4.63
CA GLY A 7 -0.66 -15.12 5.15
C GLY A 7 -0.71 -13.98 4.13
N LEU A 8 -1.05 -14.28 2.87
CA LEU A 8 -1.21 -13.23 1.86
C LEU A 8 -2.47 -12.42 2.14
N ASP A 9 -2.38 -11.13 1.89
CA ASP A 9 -3.47 -10.19 2.11
C ASP A 9 -4.08 -9.78 0.77
N ALA A 10 -5.38 -10.01 0.62
CA ALA A 10 -6.09 -9.66 -0.62
C ALA A 10 -6.05 -8.16 -0.93
N ALA A 11 -5.88 -7.31 0.08
CA ALA A 11 -5.75 -5.87 -0.14
C ALA A 11 -4.51 -5.52 -0.98
N PHE A 12 -3.50 -6.37 -1.02
CA PHE A 12 -2.25 -6.16 -1.76
C PHE A 12 -2.16 -6.99 -3.04
N GLN A 13 -3.28 -7.50 -3.54
CA GLN A 13 -3.28 -8.38 -4.72
C GLN A 13 -2.96 -7.67 -6.03
N THR A 14 -3.01 -6.35 -6.11
CA THR A 14 -2.63 -5.63 -7.33
C THR A 14 -1.23 -5.04 -7.16
N PRO A 15 -0.43 -5.00 -8.24
CA PRO A 15 0.89 -4.35 -8.18
C PRO A 15 0.82 -2.91 -7.69
N LEU A 16 -0.21 -2.16 -8.08
CA LEU A 16 -0.33 -0.76 -7.68
C LEU A 16 -0.56 -0.62 -6.17
N ARG A 17 -1.46 -1.43 -5.59
CA ARG A 17 -1.73 -1.37 -4.15
C ARG A 17 -0.51 -1.76 -3.33
N LEU A 18 0.18 -2.80 -3.75
CA LEU A 18 1.41 -3.23 -3.09
C LEU A 18 2.49 -2.15 -3.18
N SER A 19 2.67 -1.57 -4.36
CA SER A 19 3.66 -0.52 -4.59
C SER A 19 3.33 0.74 -3.80
N LEU A 20 2.05 1.09 -3.70
CA LEU A 20 1.60 2.24 -2.91
C LEU A 20 1.98 2.08 -1.44
N MET A 21 1.67 0.93 -0.85
CA MET A 21 2.01 0.68 0.55
C MET A 21 3.53 0.73 0.78
N ALA A 22 4.30 0.14 -0.13
CA ALA A 22 5.75 0.16 -0.04
C ALA A 22 6.31 1.60 -0.15
N ALA A 23 5.72 2.40 -1.02
CA ALA A 23 6.16 3.79 -1.22
C ALA A 23 5.88 4.68 0.00
N LEU A 24 4.78 4.45 0.71
CA LEU A 24 4.42 5.27 1.86
C LEU A 24 5.40 5.12 3.02
N GLY A 25 5.86 3.89 3.29
CA GLY A 25 6.75 3.66 4.42
C GLY A 25 6.16 4.19 5.71
N ARG A 26 6.87 5.10 6.39
CA ARG A 26 6.45 5.72 7.64
C ARG A 26 6.08 7.19 7.49
N GLU A 27 6.01 7.67 6.27
CA GLU A 27 5.81 9.10 6.01
C GLU A 27 4.45 9.37 5.40
N GLU A 28 3.97 10.60 5.58
CA GLU A 28 2.82 11.13 4.88
C GLU A 28 3.31 11.71 3.55
N ILE A 29 2.70 11.30 2.44
CA ILE A 29 3.16 11.70 1.11
C ILE A 29 2.02 12.35 0.34
N ASP A 30 2.33 13.45 -0.35
CA ASP A 30 1.41 14.16 -1.22
C ASP A 30 0.91 13.26 -2.35
N PHE A 31 -0.37 13.36 -2.66
CA PHE A 31 -1.03 12.57 -3.72
C PHE A 31 -0.31 12.72 -5.07
N GLY A 32 0.02 13.97 -5.45
CA GLY A 32 0.71 14.21 -6.73
C GLY A 32 2.09 13.57 -6.79
N ALA A 33 2.83 13.60 -5.68
CA ALA A 33 4.14 12.97 -5.60
C ALA A 33 4.02 11.44 -5.70
N LEU A 34 3.00 10.85 -5.08
CA LEU A 34 2.72 9.42 -5.19
C LEU A 34 2.36 9.03 -6.63
N ARG A 35 1.49 9.82 -7.26
CA ARG A 35 1.09 9.57 -8.64
C ARG A 35 2.29 9.51 -9.58
N GLU A 36 3.20 10.47 -9.44
CA GLU A 36 4.41 10.52 -10.26
C GLU A 36 5.36 9.35 -9.95
N ALA A 37 5.59 9.10 -8.68
CA ALA A 37 6.49 8.02 -8.27
C ALA A 37 6.00 6.64 -8.71
N LEU A 38 4.68 6.43 -8.69
CA LEU A 38 4.07 5.15 -9.05
C LEU A 38 3.70 5.07 -10.53
N GLU A 39 3.94 6.14 -11.29
CA GLU A 39 3.67 6.18 -12.73
C GLU A 39 2.24 5.76 -13.07
N THR A 40 1.29 6.36 -12.38
CA THR A 40 -0.12 6.02 -12.51
C THR A 40 -0.98 7.27 -12.76
N SER A 41 -2.27 7.09 -12.97
CA SER A 41 -3.22 8.18 -13.17
C SER A 41 -3.91 8.55 -11.85
N ASP A 42 -4.51 9.75 -11.81
CA ASP A 42 -5.32 10.18 -10.67
C ASP A 42 -6.42 9.17 -10.35
N SER A 43 -7.11 8.70 -11.39
CA SER A 43 -8.22 7.76 -11.25
C SER A 43 -7.78 6.42 -10.65
N GLN A 44 -6.69 5.86 -11.17
CA GLN A 44 -6.17 4.58 -10.67
C GLN A 44 -5.64 4.69 -9.25
N LEU A 45 -4.91 5.77 -8.97
CA LEU A 45 -4.38 6.00 -7.62
C LEU A 45 -5.50 6.22 -6.61
N SER A 46 -6.52 7.00 -6.96
CA SER A 46 -7.68 7.21 -6.09
C SER A 46 -8.38 5.91 -5.74
N LYS A 47 -8.56 5.03 -6.73
CA LYS A 47 -9.19 3.72 -6.49
C LYS A 47 -8.35 2.84 -5.58
N ALA A 48 -7.03 2.83 -5.78
CA ALA A 48 -6.12 2.07 -4.92
C ALA A 48 -6.14 2.58 -3.49
N ILE A 49 -6.10 3.90 -3.30
CA ILE A 49 -6.17 4.53 -1.98
C ILE A 49 -7.49 4.18 -1.30
N THR A 50 -8.62 4.30 -2.02
CA THR A 50 -9.93 3.98 -1.47
C THR A 50 -10.01 2.53 -0.99
N ALA A 51 -9.49 1.59 -1.77
CA ALA A 51 -9.48 0.18 -1.39
C ALA A 51 -8.66 -0.05 -0.12
N LEU A 52 -7.50 0.57 -0.01
CA LEU A 52 -6.64 0.42 1.17
C LEU A 52 -7.20 1.16 2.39
N GLU A 53 -7.87 2.27 2.17
CA GLU A 53 -8.56 3.01 3.24
C GLU A 53 -9.69 2.18 3.83
N HIS A 54 -10.48 1.51 2.99
CA HIS A 54 -11.53 0.60 3.43
C HIS A 54 -10.99 -0.56 4.27
N ALA A 55 -9.80 -1.02 3.95
CA ALA A 55 -9.15 -2.07 4.75
C ALA A 55 -8.57 -1.53 6.07
N GLY A 56 -8.54 -0.21 6.25
CA GLY A 56 -7.94 0.41 7.42
C GLY A 56 -6.42 0.51 7.35
N TYR A 57 -5.85 0.39 6.14
CA TYR A 57 -4.41 0.32 5.94
C TYR A 57 -3.76 1.65 5.60
N VAL A 58 -4.54 2.60 5.10
CA VAL A 58 -4.07 3.96 4.85
C VAL A 58 -5.06 4.97 5.43
N ALA A 59 -4.55 6.15 5.73
CA ALA A 59 -5.33 7.32 6.16
C ALA A 59 -5.08 8.46 5.18
N VAL A 60 -6.12 9.20 4.88
CA VAL A 60 -6.07 10.33 3.94
C VAL A 60 -6.35 11.62 4.70
N ARG A 61 -5.50 12.60 4.51
CA ARG A 61 -5.68 13.93 5.11
C ARG A 61 -5.79 14.96 3.99
N LYS A 62 -6.83 15.76 4.03
CA LYS A 62 -7.03 16.85 3.08
C LYS A 62 -6.72 18.17 3.78
N GLY A 63 -6.10 19.08 3.04
CA GLY A 63 -5.73 20.39 3.54
C GLY A 63 -5.37 21.31 2.40
N HIS A 64 -4.57 22.31 2.71
CA HIS A 64 -4.17 23.33 1.75
C HIS A 64 -2.68 23.65 1.92
N LEU A 65 -2.05 23.98 0.80
CA LEU A 65 -0.75 24.60 0.77
C LEU A 65 -0.96 25.97 0.13
N GLY A 66 -0.99 27.01 0.98
CA GLY A 66 -1.47 28.31 0.53
C GLY A 66 -2.97 28.24 0.19
N SER A 67 -3.35 28.65 -1.02
CA SER A 67 -4.73 28.57 -1.51
C SER A 67 -5.02 27.27 -2.26
N ARG A 68 -4.03 26.38 -2.44
CA ARG A 68 -4.19 25.16 -3.23
C ARG A 68 -4.60 23.99 -2.37
N PRO A 69 -5.69 23.29 -2.75
CA PRO A 69 -6.04 22.04 -2.06
C PRO A 69 -4.93 21.00 -2.21
N ARG A 70 -4.68 20.26 -1.14
CA ARG A 70 -3.71 19.17 -1.12
C ARG A 70 -4.29 17.96 -0.44
N THR A 71 -3.85 16.78 -0.88
CA THR A 71 -4.22 15.52 -0.26
C THR A 71 -2.95 14.78 0.10
N TRP A 72 -2.86 14.34 1.34
CA TRP A 72 -1.73 13.53 1.83
C TRP A 72 -2.23 12.15 2.21
N VAL A 73 -1.40 11.15 1.98
CA VAL A 73 -1.69 9.74 2.27
C VAL A 73 -0.60 9.20 3.17
N ALA A 74 -1.00 8.45 4.18
CA ALA A 74 -0.07 7.79 5.10
C ALA A 74 -0.53 6.36 5.36
N ALA A 75 0.42 5.45 5.57
CA ALA A 75 0.10 4.11 6.03
C ALA A 75 -0.24 4.17 7.52
N THR A 76 -1.28 3.44 7.92
CA THR A 76 -1.60 3.25 9.33
C THR A 76 -0.66 2.19 9.93
N LEU A 77 -0.59 2.12 11.26
CA LEU A 77 0.15 1.03 11.91
C LEU A 77 -0.40 -0.32 11.47
N ARG A 78 -1.73 -0.45 11.38
CA ARG A 78 -2.39 -1.66 10.90
C ARG A 78 -1.94 -2.01 9.47
N GLY A 79 -1.85 -1.01 8.59
CA GLY A 79 -1.40 -1.20 7.22
C GLY A 79 0.05 -1.64 7.14
N ARG A 80 0.93 -1.02 7.93
CA ARG A 80 2.34 -1.41 7.95
C ARG A 80 2.53 -2.84 8.44
N LYS A 81 1.81 -3.23 9.49
CA LYS A 81 1.86 -4.61 10.00
C LYS A 81 1.29 -5.60 9.00
N ALA A 82 0.20 -5.23 8.32
CA ALA A 82 -0.38 -6.08 7.27
C ALA A 82 0.60 -6.29 6.12
N LEU A 83 1.30 -5.23 5.70
CA LEU A 83 2.30 -5.33 4.64
C LEU A 83 3.45 -6.25 5.06
N GLU A 84 3.94 -6.11 6.29
CA GLU A 84 5.00 -6.98 6.81
C GLU A 84 4.59 -8.45 6.78
N ARG A 85 3.37 -8.78 7.20
CA ARG A 85 2.85 -10.16 7.14
C ARG A 85 2.74 -10.67 5.71
N HIS A 86 2.26 -9.81 4.80
CA HIS A 86 2.13 -10.16 3.38
C HIS A 86 3.49 -10.46 2.75
N LEU A 87 4.47 -9.59 3.01
CA LEU A 87 5.83 -9.78 2.48
C LEU A 87 6.51 -11.02 3.07
N ALA A 88 6.27 -11.31 4.35
CA ALA A 88 6.79 -12.53 4.98
C ALA A 88 6.19 -13.78 4.33
N ALA A 89 4.89 -13.76 4.02
CA ALA A 89 4.22 -14.86 3.32
C ALA A 89 4.77 -15.05 1.91
N LEU A 90 5.00 -13.96 1.17
CA LEU A 90 5.63 -14.02 -0.14
C LEU A 90 7.04 -14.61 -0.07
N ALA A 91 7.82 -14.23 0.92
CA ALA A 91 9.16 -14.75 1.12
C ALA A 91 9.13 -16.27 1.39
N GLU A 92 8.20 -16.75 2.19
CA GLU A 92 8.03 -18.16 2.46
C GLU A 92 7.65 -18.96 1.21
N ILE A 93 6.75 -18.42 0.39
CA ILE A 93 6.36 -19.06 -0.87
C ILE A 93 7.55 -19.11 -1.82
N SER A 94 8.30 -18.00 -1.92
CA SER A 94 9.50 -17.91 -2.77
C SER A 94 10.58 -18.90 -2.33
N ARG A 95 10.75 -19.06 -1.03
CA ARG A 95 11.72 -19.98 -0.46
C ARG A 95 11.41 -21.43 -0.82
N GLY A 96 10.13 -21.80 -0.82
CA GLY A 96 9.69 -23.12 -1.26
C GLY A 96 10.09 -23.42 -2.69
N TYR A 97 10.01 -22.45 -3.58
CA TYR A 97 10.44 -22.58 -4.97
C TYR A 97 11.96 -22.66 -5.09
N LEU A 98 12.69 -21.76 -4.38
CA LEU A 98 14.14 -21.67 -4.47
C LEU A 98 14.83 -22.91 -3.88
N ASP A 99 14.21 -23.56 -2.90
CA ASP A 99 14.77 -24.75 -2.21
C ASP A 99 14.37 -26.07 -2.86
N SER A 100 13.53 -26.02 -3.90
CA SER A 100 13.03 -27.24 -4.55
C SER A 100 14.01 -27.83 -5.59
#